data_35c7103711089ddde1e2321d6b164097
#
_entry.id   35c7103711089ddde1e2321d6b164097
#
_cell.length_a   1.000
_cell.length_b   1.000
_cell.length_c   1.000
_cell.angle_alpha   90.00
_cell.angle_beta   90.00
_cell.angle_gamma   90.00
#
_symmetry.space_group_name_H-M   'P 1'
#
loop_
_entity.id
_entity.type
_entity.pdbx_description
1 polymer ?
#
loop_
_entity_poly.entity_id
_entity_poly.type
_entity_poly.pdbx_seq_one_letter_code
_entity_poly.pdbx_strand_id
1 'polypeptide(L)'
;MAVKGKTAKKTTKSAAKKKKVTKKKAVAAKSTKASKKKTSSKSSVSTKLKKSKKASTLKVKSSASSELAASVDPYALVRLSTKRQVNSVEEKKAKLRARRIHWNKEKEKIAIDMLERYTGHDLKDFQQQIILTNFHYYIERFNVLLDDSKYTKGSAFKASSSKKAQVTIIEFGVGSAMAALIGELVSVVNPKAVLFLGLAGSVHPSLKVGDFVLPIASVRAEGVSDHFLPPQVPALPTFKVQKFVSQILVEHGHDYRTGTIHSTDFRFWEFDDRFKQNLIEERVLAVEMETAALFTACFVSKVNIGALLLISDCPMKKGGIKTKNSAKAVFRKYTDIHIELGIEAMADIAERGEKVRHYNW
;
A
#
# COMPACT_ATOMS: atom_id res chain seq x y z
N MET A 1 -57.62 7.77 42.70
CA MET A 1 -58.79 8.14 41.87
C MET A 1 -58.48 7.79 40.43
N ALA A 2 -59.11 6.86 39.95
CA ALA A 2 -59.38 6.28 38.71
C ALA A 2 -59.98 7.31 37.71
N VAL A 3 -59.70 7.18 36.41
CA VAL A 3 -60.70 6.96 35.37
C VAL A 3 -59.99 6.56 34.08
N LYS A 4 -60.37 5.49 33.58
CA LYS A 4 -60.35 4.73 32.37
C LYS A 4 -60.93 5.50 31.18
N GLY A 5 -60.43 5.20 29.98
CA GLY A 5 -61.09 5.51 28.70
C GLY A 5 -60.50 4.66 27.58
N LYS A 6 -61.25 3.63 27.18
CA LYS A 6 -61.04 2.63 26.11
C LYS A 6 -61.55 3.13 24.77
N THR A 7 -61.08 2.41 23.71
CA THR A 7 -61.71 2.03 22.43
C THR A 7 -61.36 2.97 21.26
N ALA A 8 -61.18 2.53 19.99
CA ALA A 8 -61.51 1.30 19.30
C ALA A 8 -60.76 1.18 17.96
N LYS A 9 -60.61 -0.04 17.46
CA LYS A 9 -60.19 -0.52 16.13
C LYS A 9 -60.98 0.12 14.98
N LYS A 10 -60.30 0.30 13.85
CA LYS A 10 -60.95 0.03 12.55
C LYS A 10 -59.93 -0.48 11.52
N THR A 11 -60.14 -1.70 11.15
CA THR A 11 -59.64 -2.43 9.99
C THR A 11 -60.34 -2.02 8.72
N THR A 12 -59.65 -1.87 7.60
CA THR A 12 -60.25 -2.12 6.29
C THR A 12 -59.19 -2.68 5.32
N LYS A 13 -59.48 -3.86 4.81
CA LYS A 13 -58.90 -4.57 3.67
C LYS A 13 -59.42 -3.95 2.37
N SER A 14 -58.62 -3.95 1.31
CA SER A 14 -59.06 -4.16 -0.08
C SER A 14 -57.79 -4.21 -0.93
N ALA A 15 -57.41 -5.31 -1.45
CA ALA A 15 -57.89 -6.07 -2.60
C ALA A 15 -57.02 -5.80 -3.86
N ALA A 16 -56.44 -6.88 -4.32
CA ALA A 16 -55.58 -7.06 -5.48
C ALA A 16 -56.29 -6.66 -6.81
N LYS A 17 -55.44 -6.23 -7.77
CA LYS A 17 -55.80 -6.38 -9.20
C LYS A 17 -54.57 -6.75 -10.01
N LYS A 18 -54.56 -8.02 -10.47
CA LYS A 18 -53.74 -8.55 -11.55
C LYS A 18 -54.24 -7.98 -12.88
N LYS A 19 -53.34 -7.58 -13.76
CA LYS A 19 -53.61 -7.68 -15.22
C LYS A 19 -52.33 -8.11 -15.95
N LYS A 20 -52.42 -9.31 -16.58
CA LYS A 20 -51.64 -9.86 -17.68
C LYS A 20 -52.09 -9.16 -18.97
N VAL A 21 -51.18 -8.95 -19.90
CA VAL A 21 -51.35 -9.08 -21.39
C VAL A 21 -49.96 -8.89 -21.99
N THR A 22 -49.36 -9.86 -22.57
CA THR A 22 -49.26 -10.61 -23.81
C THR A 22 -48.23 -10.10 -24.81
N LYS A 23 -47.50 -11.09 -25.28
CA LYS A 23 -46.50 -11.22 -26.35
C LYS A 23 -46.91 -10.61 -27.72
N LYS A 24 -45.85 -10.15 -28.47
CA LYS A 24 -45.68 -10.41 -29.93
C LYS A 24 -44.19 -10.15 -30.24
N LYS A 25 -43.37 -11.15 -30.61
CA LYS A 25 -43.01 -11.74 -31.90
C LYS A 25 -42.47 -10.69 -32.90
N ALA A 26 -41.13 -10.65 -33.12
CA ALA A 26 -40.28 -11.27 -34.12
C ALA A 26 -40.55 -10.88 -35.59
N VAL A 27 -39.49 -10.46 -36.30
CA VAL A 27 -39.13 -10.73 -37.71
C VAL A 27 -37.73 -10.12 -37.91
N ALA A 28 -36.72 -10.86 -38.08
CA ALA A 28 -36.07 -11.47 -39.23
C ALA A 28 -35.20 -10.53 -40.06
N ALA A 29 -33.93 -10.75 -39.99
CA ALA A 29 -32.90 -11.04 -40.96
C ALA A 29 -32.96 -10.37 -42.36
N LYS A 30 -31.85 -9.78 -42.77
CA LYS A 30 -31.24 -10.02 -44.08
C LYS A 30 -29.76 -9.63 -44.12
N SER A 31 -29.01 -10.60 -44.57
CA SER A 31 -27.63 -10.61 -44.98
C SER A 31 -27.37 -9.78 -46.22
N THR A 32 -26.18 -9.16 -46.32
CA THR A 32 -25.55 -9.01 -47.64
C THR A 32 -24.02 -9.19 -47.50
N LYS A 33 -23.55 -10.16 -48.24
CA LYS A 33 -22.17 -10.44 -48.63
C LYS A 33 -21.75 -9.49 -49.75
N ALA A 34 -20.48 -9.16 -49.79
CA ALA A 34 -19.53 -9.06 -50.88
C ALA A 34 -18.53 -7.97 -50.60
N SER A 35 -17.27 -8.03 -50.91
CA SER A 35 -16.43 -8.85 -51.74
C SER A 35 -14.97 -8.55 -51.46
N LYS A 36 -14.14 -9.54 -51.68
CA LYS A 36 -12.67 -9.50 -51.71
C LYS A 36 -12.16 -8.49 -52.75
N LYS A 37 -11.08 -7.76 -52.44
CA LYS A 37 -10.06 -7.43 -53.43
C LYS A 37 -8.67 -7.45 -52.81
N LYS A 38 -7.88 -8.42 -53.29
CA LYS A 38 -6.42 -8.49 -53.14
C LYS A 38 -5.78 -7.42 -54.02
N THR A 39 -4.78 -6.77 -53.50
CA THR A 39 -3.66 -6.33 -54.33
C THR A 39 -2.39 -6.39 -53.50
N SER A 40 -1.46 -7.17 -54.00
CA SER A 40 -0.08 -7.35 -53.59
C SER A 40 0.76 -6.20 -54.22
N SER A 41 1.67 -5.64 -53.44
CA SER A 41 2.92 -5.12 -54.01
C SER A 41 4.06 -5.30 -53.03
N LYS A 42 4.98 -6.15 -53.43
CA LYS A 42 6.33 -6.29 -52.90
C LYS A 42 7.15 -5.07 -53.32
N SER A 43 7.90 -4.47 -52.42
CA SER A 43 9.14 -3.81 -52.79
C SER A 43 10.20 -4.11 -51.72
N SER A 44 11.15 -4.89 -52.14
CA SER A 44 12.40 -5.20 -51.47
C SER A 44 13.36 -4.03 -51.64
N VAL A 45 13.90 -3.49 -50.55
CA VAL A 45 15.11 -2.66 -50.59
C VAL A 45 16.17 -3.34 -49.76
N SER A 46 17.11 -3.97 -50.47
CA SER A 46 18.33 -4.49 -49.92
C SER A 46 19.35 -3.37 -49.78
N THR A 47 19.80 -3.05 -48.60
CA THR A 47 20.96 -2.17 -48.42
C THR A 47 22.14 -3.00 -47.93
N LYS A 48 23.14 -3.08 -48.81
CA LYS A 48 24.42 -3.75 -48.60
C LYS A 48 25.22 -3.02 -47.53
N LEU A 49 25.58 -3.70 -46.47
CA LEU A 49 26.66 -3.25 -45.56
C LEU A 49 28.01 -3.70 -46.10
N LYS A 50 28.84 -2.75 -46.46
CA LYS A 50 30.27 -2.95 -46.78
C LYS A 50 31.04 -3.23 -45.48
N LYS A 51 31.69 -4.36 -45.42
CA LYS A 51 32.77 -4.69 -44.52
C LYS A 51 34.02 -3.88 -44.87
N SER A 52 34.55 -3.07 -43.95
CA SER A 52 35.95 -2.65 -43.99
C SER A 52 36.70 -3.30 -42.82
N LYS A 53 37.55 -4.27 -43.17
CA LYS A 53 38.60 -4.82 -42.30
C LYS A 53 39.75 -3.79 -42.31
N LYS A 54 40.19 -3.35 -41.12
CA LYS A 54 41.58 -2.96 -40.89
C LYS A 54 41.99 -3.53 -39.53
N ALA A 55 42.76 -4.60 -39.59
CA ALA A 55 43.53 -5.12 -38.48
C ALA A 55 44.84 -4.29 -38.38
N SER A 56 45.05 -3.70 -37.20
CA SER A 56 46.36 -3.19 -36.83
C SER A 56 46.86 -4.05 -35.65
N THR A 57 47.81 -4.91 -35.97
CA THR A 57 48.53 -5.78 -35.03
C THR A 57 49.51 -4.93 -34.24
N LEU A 58 49.25 -4.68 -32.97
CA LEU A 58 50.24 -4.19 -32.03
C LEU A 58 50.83 -5.39 -31.31
N LYS A 59 52.08 -5.75 -31.68
CA LYS A 59 52.90 -6.68 -30.92
C LYS A 59 53.35 -6.00 -29.62
N VAL A 60 52.79 -6.42 -28.49
CA VAL A 60 53.35 -6.11 -27.19
C VAL A 60 54.26 -7.27 -26.78
N LYS A 61 55.54 -6.95 -26.56
CA LYS A 61 56.55 -7.86 -26.06
C LYS A 61 56.19 -8.40 -24.68
N SER A 62 56.10 -9.70 -24.57
CA SER A 62 56.00 -10.40 -23.31
C SER A 62 57.37 -10.53 -22.65
N SER A 63 57.63 -9.75 -21.63
CA SER A 63 58.58 -10.08 -20.59
C SER A 63 58.38 -9.12 -19.41
N ALA A 64 58.22 -9.69 -18.22
CA ALA A 64 58.06 -9.06 -16.91
C ALA A 64 56.59 -8.83 -16.44
N SER A 65 55.92 -9.91 -16.08
CA SER A 65 54.68 -9.79 -15.24
C SER A 65 54.30 -11.12 -14.55
N SER A 66 55.23 -11.97 -14.18
CA SER A 66 54.91 -13.19 -13.42
C SER A 66 55.15 -13.10 -11.90
N GLU A 67 55.59 -11.97 -11.38
CA GLU A 67 55.84 -11.84 -9.94
C GLU A 67 54.94 -10.86 -9.17
N LEU A 68 54.05 -10.10 -9.85
CA LEU A 68 53.11 -9.19 -9.15
C LEU A 68 51.68 -9.73 -8.99
N ALA A 69 51.40 -10.94 -9.50
CA ALA A 69 50.06 -11.53 -9.44
C ALA A 69 49.76 -12.38 -8.20
N ALA A 70 50.76 -12.56 -7.31
CA ALA A 70 50.67 -13.50 -6.17
C ALA A 70 50.30 -12.87 -4.83
N SER A 71 49.93 -11.58 -4.74
CA SER A 71 49.68 -10.93 -3.44
C SER A 71 48.38 -10.12 -3.32
N VAL A 72 47.46 -10.20 -4.26
CA VAL A 72 46.15 -9.54 -4.08
C VAL A 72 45.15 -10.56 -3.59
N ASP A 73 44.89 -10.56 -2.28
CA ASP A 73 43.82 -11.34 -1.67
C ASP A 73 42.48 -10.95 -2.33
N PRO A 74 41.84 -11.83 -3.13
CA PRO A 74 40.57 -11.53 -3.79
C PRO A 74 39.42 -11.20 -2.82
N TYR A 75 39.62 -11.48 -1.53
CA TYR A 75 38.68 -11.16 -0.48
C TYR A 75 39.08 -9.94 0.37
N ALA A 76 40.17 -9.24 0.05
CA ALA A 76 40.61 -8.06 0.81
C ALA A 76 39.54 -6.94 0.82
N LEU A 77 38.84 -6.73 -0.30
CA LEU A 77 37.72 -5.79 -0.37
C LEU A 77 36.51 -6.23 0.47
N VAL A 78 36.27 -7.54 0.56
CA VAL A 78 35.22 -8.12 1.40
C VAL A 78 35.61 -7.99 2.88
N ARG A 79 36.88 -8.23 3.24
CA ARG A 79 37.37 -8.04 4.62
C ARG A 79 37.46 -6.59 5.05
N LEU A 80 37.70 -5.64 4.15
CA LEU A 80 37.63 -4.21 4.43
C LEU A 80 36.18 -3.75 4.65
N SER A 81 35.20 -4.38 3.98
CA SER A 81 33.77 -4.10 4.23
C SER A 81 33.27 -4.69 5.55
N THR A 82 33.88 -5.80 6.03
CA THR A 82 33.51 -6.43 7.30
C THR A 82 34.22 -5.81 8.52
N LYS A 83 35.39 -5.16 8.35
CA LYS A 83 36.07 -4.43 9.44
C LYS A 83 35.45 -3.08 9.80
N ARG A 84 34.40 -2.62 9.10
CA ARG A 84 33.54 -1.50 9.56
C ARG A 84 32.42 -1.97 10.49
N GLN A 85 32.68 -2.96 11.31
CA GLN A 85 31.82 -3.31 12.42
C GLN A 85 32.23 -2.50 13.67
N VAL A 86 31.18 -2.07 14.36
CA VAL A 86 31.20 -1.45 15.69
C VAL A 86 31.48 0.05 15.66
N ASN A 87 30.57 0.75 15.07
CA ASN A 87 30.30 2.09 15.57
C ASN A 87 29.46 1.94 16.84
N SER A 88 29.84 2.63 17.90
CA SER A 88 29.14 2.64 19.17
C SER A 88 27.63 2.93 18.96
N VAL A 89 26.81 2.55 19.88
CA VAL A 89 25.35 2.87 19.87
C VAL A 89 25.12 4.36 19.63
N GLU A 90 26.03 5.20 20.11
CA GLU A 90 26.04 6.66 19.94
C GLU A 90 26.28 7.09 18.48
N GLU A 91 27.21 6.44 17.79
CA GLU A 91 27.50 6.72 16.38
C GLU A 91 26.36 6.24 15.46
N LYS A 92 25.72 5.11 15.80
CA LYS A 92 24.48 4.66 15.15
C LYS A 92 23.35 5.65 15.38
N LYS A 93 23.17 6.15 16.62
CA LYS A 93 22.20 7.20 16.95
C LYS A 93 22.51 8.52 16.23
N ALA A 94 23.78 8.93 16.14
CA ALA A 94 24.20 10.14 15.42
C ALA A 94 23.95 10.01 13.91
N LYS A 95 24.23 8.86 13.30
CA LYS A 95 23.92 8.59 11.87
C LYS A 95 22.42 8.53 11.60
N LEU A 96 21.63 8.01 12.54
CA LEU A 96 20.17 8.03 12.46
C LEU A 96 19.62 9.46 12.57
N ARG A 97 20.17 10.29 13.46
CA ARG A 97 19.82 11.73 13.55
C ARG A 97 20.21 12.50 12.28
N ALA A 98 21.38 12.22 11.69
CA ALA A 98 21.80 12.85 10.44
C ALA A 98 20.95 12.42 9.21
N ARG A 99 20.19 11.33 9.29
CA ARG A 99 19.25 10.90 8.25
C ARG A 99 17.95 11.72 8.21
N ARG A 100 17.61 12.43 9.30
CA ARG A 100 16.41 13.27 9.40
C ARG A 100 16.73 14.70 8.94
N ILE A 101 16.85 14.92 7.64
CA ILE A 101 17.33 16.17 7.04
C ILE A 101 16.46 17.41 7.40
N HIS A 102 15.19 17.21 7.77
CA HIS A 102 14.26 18.32 8.06
C HIS A 102 13.83 18.43 9.53
N TRP A 103 14.42 17.63 10.43
CA TRP A 103 14.04 17.64 11.83
C TRP A 103 15.12 18.30 12.68
N ASN A 104 14.81 19.46 13.25
CA ASN A 104 15.59 20.02 14.33
C ASN A 104 15.19 19.38 15.69
N LYS A 105 15.95 19.63 16.73
CA LYS A 105 15.70 19.08 18.09
C LYS A 105 14.33 19.50 18.64
N GLU A 106 13.87 20.70 18.30
CA GLU A 106 12.58 21.22 18.74
C GLU A 106 11.43 20.47 18.08
N LYS A 107 11.45 20.31 16.75
CA LYS A 107 10.46 19.51 16.02
C LYS A 107 10.42 18.07 16.54
N GLU A 108 11.58 17.45 16.79
CA GLU A 108 11.66 16.09 17.35
C GLU A 108 10.97 15.99 18.71
N LYS A 109 11.24 16.96 19.62
CA LYS A 109 10.61 17.01 20.95
C LYS A 109 9.08 17.16 20.86
N ILE A 110 8.63 18.10 20.02
CA ILE A 110 7.19 18.32 19.78
C ILE A 110 6.52 17.06 19.19
N ALA A 111 7.16 16.40 18.24
CA ALA A 111 6.61 15.21 17.61
C ALA A 111 6.55 14.01 18.57
N ILE A 112 7.49 13.87 19.50
CA ILE A 112 7.43 12.85 20.56
C ILE A 112 6.22 13.14 21.46
N ASP A 113 6.10 14.38 21.97
CA ASP A 113 4.95 14.78 22.80
C ASP A 113 3.61 14.54 22.07
N MET A 114 3.53 14.92 20.79
CA MET A 114 2.33 14.70 19.99
C MET A 114 2.02 13.21 19.81
N LEU A 115 3.01 12.38 19.48
CA LEU A 115 2.79 10.95 19.30
C LEU A 115 2.28 10.30 20.59
N GLU A 116 2.93 10.56 21.72
CA GLU A 116 2.53 10.03 23.03
C GLU A 116 1.13 10.50 23.41
N ARG A 117 0.84 11.77 23.31
CA ARG A 117 -0.46 12.35 23.65
C ARG A 117 -1.57 11.89 22.71
N TYR A 118 -1.29 11.75 21.41
CA TYR A 118 -2.29 11.34 20.43
C TYR A 118 -2.62 9.87 20.51
N THR A 119 -1.66 9.01 20.82
CA THR A 119 -1.86 7.57 20.96
C THR A 119 -2.14 7.11 22.39
N GLY A 120 -1.80 7.94 23.39
CA GLY A 120 -1.79 7.53 24.80
C GLY A 120 -0.74 6.46 25.11
N HIS A 121 0.28 6.30 24.26
CA HIS A 121 1.30 5.25 24.30
C HIS A 121 2.67 5.89 24.52
N ASP A 122 3.38 5.50 25.54
CA ASP A 122 4.73 6.00 25.81
C ASP A 122 5.69 5.60 24.69
N LEU A 123 6.63 6.46 24.30
CA LEU A 123 7.59 6.18 23.22
C LEU A 123 8.36 4.86 23.43
N LYS A 124 8.65 4.49 24.67
CA LYS A 124 9.35 3.25 25.05
C LYS A 124 8.58 1.98 24.78
N ASP A 125 7.24 2.07 24.68
CA ASP A 125 6.33 0.93 24.50
C ASP A 125 6.12 0.61 23.00
N PHE A 126 6.47 1.55 22.11
CA PHE A 126 6.41 1.29 20.66
C PHE A 126 7.43 0.25 20.24
N GLN A 127 6.99 -0.66 19.39
CA GLN A 127 7.85 -1.64 18.74
C GLN A 127 8.46 -1.05 17.44
N GLN A 128 9.51 -1.70 16.93
CA GLN A 128 10.21 -1.25 15.73
C GLN A 128 9.45 -1.57 14.43
N GLN A 129 8.46 -2.43 14.48
CA GLN A 129 7.56 -2.75 13.40
C GLN A 129 6.19 -2.13 13.72
N ILE A 130 5.70 -1.28 12.81
CA ILE A 130 4.47 -0.54 13.02
C ILE A 130 3.46 -0.87 11.92
N ILE A 131 2.27 -1.30 12.33
CA ILE A 131 1.11 -1.40 11.47
C ILE A 131 0.28 -0.13 11.61
N LEU A 132 -0.07 0.50 10.50
CA LEU A 132 -1.00 1.62 10.44
C LEU A 132 -2.33 1.14 9.88
N THR A 133 -3.43 1.63 10.43
CA THR A 133 -4.78 1.36 9.92
C THR A 133 -5.70 2.53 10.19
N ASN A 134 -6.77 2.64 9.41
CA ASN A 134 -7.80 3.65 9.59
C ASN A 134 -9.10 3.10 10.17
N PHE A 135 -9.13 1.84 10.64
CA PHE A 135 -10.32 1.20 11.17
C PHE A 135 -10.11 0.57 12.55
N HIS A 136 -11.00 0.93 13.48
CA HIS A 136 -10.93 0.44 14.86
C HIS A 136 -11.00 -1.08 14.98
N TYR A 137 -11.76 -1.73 14.11
CA TYR A 137 -11.91 -3.18 14.12
C TYR A 137 -10.57 -3.93 14.03
N TYR A 138 -9.55 -3.35 13.35
CA TYR A 138 -8.20 -3.94 13.29
C TYR A 138 -7.49 -3.93 14.64
N ILE A 139 -7.68 -2.86 15.45
CA ILE A 139 -7.15 -2.81 16.82
C ILE A 139 -7.81 -3.88 17.69
N GLU A 140 -9.14 -4.03 17.58
CA GLU A 140 -9.88 -5.05 18.33
C GLU A 140 -9.38 -6.46 17.98
N ARG A 141 -9.19 -6.74 16.68
CA ARG A 141 -8.66 -8.04 16.24
C ARG A 141 -7.21 -8.27 16.64
N PHE A 142 -6.36 -7.25 16.57
CA PHE A 142 -4.98 -7.31 17.06
C PHE A 142 -4.94 -7.73 18.54
N ASN A 143 -5.80 -7.14 19.36
CA ASN A 143 -5.87 -7.46 20.80
C ASN A 143 -6.41 -8.86 21.09
N VAL A 144 -7.25 -9.41 20.20
CA VAL A 144 -7.73 -10.80 20.31
C VAL A 144 -6.66 -11.80 19.89
N LEU A 145 -5.89 -11.48 18.83
CA LEU A 145 -4.86 -12.37 18.28
C LEU A 145 -3.60 -12.43 19.16
N LEU A 146 -3.29 -11.35 19.88
CA LEU A 146 -2.05 -11.21 20.65
C LEU A 146 -2.36 -11.01 22.15
N ASP A 147 -2.14 -12.05 22.93
CA ASP A 147 -2.46 -12.14 24.37
C ASP A 147 -1.68 -11.16 25.27
N ASP A 148 -0.50 -10.71 24.80
CA ASP A 148 0.35 -9.73 25.49
C ASP A 148 0.13 -8.29 25.04
N SER A 149 -0.94 -8.03 24.27
CA SER A 149 -1.21 -6.73 23.70
C SER A 149 -1.51 -5.67 24.77
N LYS A 150 -0.85 -4.50 24.67
CA LYS A 150 -1.07 -3.34 25.52
C LYS A 150 -1.82 -2.27 24.72
N TYR A 151 -3.13 -2.19 24.90
CA TYR A 151 -3.99 -1.20 24.26
C TYR A 151 -3.97 0.14 25.00
N THR A 152 -3.96 1.24 24.23
CA THR A 152 -4.11 2.60 24.71
C THR A 152 -5.01 3.42 23.79
N LYS A 153 -5.65 4.43 24.37
CA LYS A 153 -6.47 5.40 23.64
C LYS A 153 -5.99 6.81 24.01
N GLY A 154 -5.46 7.50 23.03
CA GLY A 154 -5.03 8.89 23.19
C GLY A 154 -6.12 9.89 22.77
N SER A 155 -5.70 11.14 22.60
CA SER A 155 -6.60 12.24 22.24
C SER A 155 -7.09 12.19 20.78
N ALA A 156 -6.34 11.54 19.87
CA ALA A 156 -6.66 11.48 18.45
C ALA A 156 -6.58 10.07 17.86
N PHE A 157 -5.64 9.25 18.33
CA PHE A 157 -5.36 7.92 17.82
C PHE A 157 -5.56 6.86 18.89
N LYS A 158 -5.57 5.60 18.47
CA LYS A 158 -5.50 4.46 19.36
C LYS A 158 -4.31 3.60 18.96
N ALA A 159 -3.65 3.00 19.93
CA ALA A 159 -2.52 2.13 19.69
C ALA A 159 -2.62 0.84 20.50
N SER A 160 -1.98 -0.20 20.02
CA SER A 160 -1.74 -1.41 20.79
C SER A 160 -0.39 -2.01 20.40
N SER A 161 0.36 -2.50 21.38
CA SER A 161 1.69 -3.07 21.17
C SER A 161 1.77 -4.47 21.75
N SER A 162 2.38 -5.39 21.02
CA SER A 162 2.79 -6.71 21.50
C SER A 162 4.31 -6.80 21.49
N LYS A 163 4.90 -7.10 22.65
CA LYS A 163 6.34 -7.33 22.76
C LYS A 163 6.74 -8.69 22.20
N LYS A 164 5.88 -9.71 22.35
CA LYS A 164 6.12 -11.05 21.79
C LYS A 164 6.17 -11.02 20.27
N ALA A 165 5.18 -10.38 19.62
CA ALA A 165 5.15 -10.21 18.17
C ALA A 165 6.11 -9.11 17.66
N GLN A 166 6.64 -8.26 18.54
CA GLN A 166 7.47 -7.10 18.21
C GLN A 166 6.76 -6.08 17.27
N VAL A 167 5.44 -5.96 17.37
CA VAL A 167 4.61 -5.13 16.50
C VAL A 167 3.78 -4.15 17.34
N THR A 168 3.67 -2.91 16.86
CA THR A 168 2.69 -1.92 17.32
C THR A 168 1.70 -1.65 16.20
N ILE A 169 0.39 -1.66 16.50
CA ILE A 169 -0.64 -1.19 15.59
C ILE A 169 -1.17 0.17 16.04
N ILE A 170 -1.41 1.08 15.07
CA ILE A 170 -1.97 2.41 15.33
C ILE A 170 -3.17 2.64 14.40
N GLU A 171 -4.33 2.94 15.00
CA GLU A 171 -5.48 3.48 14.27
C GLU A 171 -5.37 5.01 14.25
N PHE A 172 -5.27 5.60 13.06
CA PHE A 172 -5.03 7.04 12.88
C PHE A 172 -6.21 7.79 12.26
N GLY A 173 -7.32 7.09 11.94
CA GLY A 173 -8.49 7.67 11.28
C GLY A 173 -8.39 7.67 9.76
N VAL A 174 -9.25 8.43 9.10
CA VAL A 174 -9.43 8.44 7.64
C VAL A 174 -8.92 9.74 7.05
N GLY A 175 -8.30 9.64 5.88
CA GLY A 175 -7.93 10.76 5.03
C GLY A 175 -6.45 11.12 5.06
N SER A 176 -6.03 11.73 3.96
CA SER A 176 -4.63 12.02 3.65
C SER A 176 -3.93 12.94 4.65
N ALA A 177 -4.65 13.92 5.23
CA ALA A 177 -4.05 14.81 6.24
C ALA A 177 -3.64 14.06 7.50
N MET A 178 -4.50 13.12 7.98
CA MET A 178 -4.17 12.29 9.14
C MET A 178 -3.09 11.25 8.80
N ALA A 179 -3.12 10.72 7.58
CA ALA A 179 -2.10 9.82 7.04
C ALA A 179 -0.72 10.49 6.99
N ALA A 180 -0.64 11.71 6.47
CA ALA A 180 0.60 12.47 6.44
C ALA A 180 1.13 12.75 7.86
N LEU A 181 0.25 13.19 8.76
CA LEU A 181 0.60 13.48 10.15
C LEU A 181 1.18 12.24 10.86
N ILE A 182 0.48 11.09 10.81
CA ILE A 182 0.99 9.88 11.46
C ILE A 182 2.28 9.37 10.78
N GLY A 183 2.40 9.49 9.45
CA GLY A 183 3.61 9.15 8.70
C GLY A 183 4.84 9.92 9.17
N GLU A 184 4.69 11.22 9.50
CA GLU A 184 5.75 11.99 10.12
C GLU A 184 5.98 11.57 11.57
N LEU A 185 4.92 11.47 12.39
CA LEU A 185 5.04 11.21 13.84
C LEU A 185 5.72 9.86 14.12
N VAL A 186 5.40 8.78 13.39
CA VAL A 186 6.03 7.47 13.63
C VAL A 186 7.54 7.48 13.38
N SER A 187 8.06 8.47 12.67
CA SER A 187 9.51 8.59 12.44
C SER A 187 10.32 8.77 13.71
N VAL A 188 9.73 9.33 14.82
CA VAL A 188 10.43 9.49 16.10
C VAL A 188 10.71 8.15 16.79
N VAL A 189 9.89 7.12 16.50
CA VAL A 189 10.12 5.75 16.95
C VAL A 189 11.33 5.14 16.24
N ASN A 190 11.71 5.69 15.07
CA ASN A 190 12.73 5.15 14.18
C ASN A 190 12.44 3.68 13.80
N PRO A 191 11.26 3.39 13.23
CA PRO A 191 10.84 2.04 12.95
C PRO A 191 11.72 1.36 11.89
N LYS A 192 11.88 0.04 11.97
CA LYS A 192 12.52 -0.76 10.93
C LYS A 192 11.63 -0.85 9.70
N ALA A 193 10.33 -0.99 9.93
CA ALA A 193 9.31 -1.01 8.88
C ALA A 193 7.96 -0.49 9.40
N VAL A 194 7.20 0.06 8.47
CA VAL A 194 5.80 0.45 8.64
C VAL A 194 4.98 -0.27 7.56
N LEU A 195 3.81 -0.80 7.90
CA LEU A 195 2.87 -1.41 6.97
C LEU A 195 1.49 -0.79 7.15
N PHE A 196 0.95 -0.23 6.08
CA PHE A 196 -0.44 0.24 6.07
C PHE A 196 -1.39 -0.89 5.65
N LEU A 197 -2.34 -1.21 6.52
CA LEU A 197 -3.45 -2.12 6.24
C LEU A 197 -4.73 -1.29 6.03
N GLY A 198 -5.08 -1.06 4.77
CA GLY A 198 -6.19 -0.22 4.35
C GLY A 198 -7.26 -0.98 3.56
N LEU A 199 -8.39 -0.31 3.34
CA LEU A 199 -9.45 -0.78 2.46
C LEU A 199 -9.53 0.11 1.23
N ALA A 200 -9.81 -0.49 0.06
CA ALA A 200 -9.93 0.23 -1.20
C ALA A 200 -11.18 -0.17 -1.99
N GLY A 201 -11.71 0.75 -2.77
CA GLY A 201 -12.71 0.48 -3.79
C GLY A 201 -12.05 0.05 -5.10
N SER A 202 -12.51 -1.05 -5.72
CA SER A 202 -11.93 -1.52 -6.98
C SER A 202 -12.29 -0.61 -8.15
N VAL A 203 -11.32 -0.30 -9.01
CA VAL A 203 -11.50 0.33 -10.32
C VAL A 203 -11.40 -0.71 -11.42
N HIS A 204 -10.37 -1.55 -11.36
CA HIS A 204 -10.15 -2.57 -12.38
C HIS A 204 -11.22 -3.68 -12.33
N PRO A 205 -11.84 -4.04 -13.47
CA PRO A 205 -12.99 -4.95 -13.50
C PRO A 205 -12.70 -6.39 -13.04
N SER A 206 -11.44 -6.84 -13.07
CA SER A 206 -11.04 -8.17 -12.59
C SER A 206 -11.04 -8.30 -11.07
N LEU A 207 -11.01 -7.16 -10.35
CA LEU A 207 -11.01 -7.18 -8.89
C LEU A 207 -12.43 -7.37 -8.34
N LYS A 208 -12.49 -8.09 -7.24
CA LYS A 208 -13.72 -8.36 -6.47
C LYS A 208 -13.48 -8.12 -4.99
N VAL A 209 -14.56 -8.00 -4.25
CA VAL A 209 -14.51 -7.85 -2.78
C VAL A 209 -13.80 -9.05 -2.15
N GLY A 210 -12.81 -8.77 -1.33
CA GLY A 210 -11.95 -9.76 -0.70
C GLY A 210 -10.59 -9.97 -1.38
N ASP A 211 -10.38 -9.42 -2.57
CA ASP A 211 -9.07 -9.49 -3.23
C ASP A 211 -8.05 -8.56 -2.55
N PHE A 212 -6.79 -8.98 -2.56
CA PHE A 212 -5.68 -8.17 -2.09
C PHE A 212 -5.02 -7.37 -3.21
N VAL A 213 -4.67 -6.13 -2.92
CA VAL A 213 -3.85 -5.26 -3.77
C VAL A 213 -2.60 -4.87 -3.01
N LEU A 214 -1.45 -5.16 -3.60
CA LEU A 214 -0.13 -4.76 -3.14
C LEU A 214 0.34 -3.58 -4.01
N PRO A 215 0.14 -2.32 -3.59
CA PRO A 215 0.43 -1.18 -4.45
C PRO A 215 1.93 -1.01 -4.67
N ILE A 216 2.31 -0.72 -5.92
CA ILE A 216 3.69 -0.37 -6.31
C ILE A 216 3.88 1.13 -6.53
N ALA A 217 2.79 1.87 -6.63
CA ALA A 217 2.74 3.32 -6.69
C ALA A 217 1.34 3.80 -6.31
N SER A 218 1.23 5.07 -5.89
CA SER A 218 -0.05 5.76 -5.76
C SER A 218 -0.06 7.07 -6.54
N VAL A 219 -1.13 7.33 -7.28
CA VAL A 219 -1.43 8.64 -7.86
C VAL A 219 -1.74 9.60 -6.71
N ARG A 220 -1.10 10.77 -6.74
CA ARG A 220 -1.16 11.80 -5.71
C ARG A 220 -2.28 12.80 -6.06
N ALA A 221 -3.52 12.50 -5.68
CA ALA A 221 -4.68 13.34 -5.97
C ALA A 221 -5.39 13.82 -4.68
N GLU A 222 -4.63 13.93 -3.58
CA GLU A 222 -5.13 14.29 -2.25
C GLU A 222 -4.56 15.64 -1.72
N GLY A 223 -3.66 16.27 -2.47
CA GLY A 223 -3.12 17.60 -2.18
C GLY A 223 -2.08 17.67 -1.05
N VAL A 224 -2.24 16.93 0.06
CA VAL A 224 -1.32 17.05 1.21
C VAL A 224 0.11 16.59 0.88
N SER A 225 0.26 15.61 0.01
CA SER A 225 1.58 15.12 -0.43
C SER A 225 2.43 16.18 -1.15
N ASP A 226 1.81 17.24 -1.70
CA ASP A 226 2.51 18.34 -2.35
C ASP A 226 3.30 19.22 -1.37
N HIS A 227 2.97 19.18 -0.08
CA HIS A 227 3.79 19.80 0.97
C HIS A 227 5.11 19.07 1.24
N PHE A 228 5.21 17.80 0.83
CA PHE A 228 6.38 16.94 1.04
C PHE A 228 7.28 16.85 -0.16
N LEU A 229 6.70 16.70 -1.37
CA LEU A 229 7.42 16.46 -2.61
C LEU A 229 6.76 17.22 -3.78
N PRO A 230 7.55 17.67 -4.78
CA PRO A 230 6.98 18.20 -6.01
C PRO A 230 5.99 17.22 -6.67
N PRO A 231 4.93 17.72 -7.35
CA PRO A 231 3.88 16.86 -7.94
C PRO A 231 4.39 15.77 -8.89
N GLN A 232 5.53 16.02 -9.56
CA GLN A 232 6.14 15.08 -10.51
C GLN A 232 6.80 13.86 -9.85
N VAL A 233 7.05 13.92 -8.53
CA VAL A 233 7.67 12.80 -7.80
C VAL A 233 6.57 11.80 -7.42
N PRO A 234 6.67 10.54 -7.88
CA PRO A 234 5.64 9.55 -7.58
C PRO A 234 5.66 9.15 -6.11
N ALA A 235 4.49 8.81 -5.56
CA ALA A 235 4.37 8.18 -4.25
C ALA A 235 4.63 6.68 -4.38
N LEU A 236 5.76 6.22 -3.82
CA LEU A 236 6.23 4.84 -3.94
C LEU A 236 6.40 4.20 -2.56
N PRO A 237 6.03 2.92 -2.40
CA PRO A 237 6.39 2.15 -1.22
C PRO A 237 7.86 1.79 -1.21
N THR A 238 8.37 1.40 -0.06
CA THR A 238 9.68 0.78 0.07
C THR A 238 9.64 -0.65 -0.45
N PHE A 239 10.38 -0.93 -1.51
CA PHE A 239 10.42 -2.25 -2.15
C PHE A 239 10.67 -3.40 -1.15
N LYS A 240 11.55 -3.18 -0.17
CA LYS A 240 11.86 -4.17 0.85
C LYS A 240 10.62 -4.62 1.63
N VAL A 241 9.77 -3.67 2.08
CA VAL A 241 8.56 -4.00 2.83
C VAL A 241 7.58 -4.75 1.93
N GLN A 242 7.34 -4.26 0.71
CA GLN A 242 6.44 -4.91 -0.25
C GLN A 242 6.87 -6.34 -0.58
N LYS A 243 8.19 -6.59 -0.68
CA LYS A 243 8.73 -7.93 -0.93
C LYS A 243 8.36 -8.91 0.19
N PHE A 244 8.50 -8.52 1.46
CA PHE A 244 8.12 -9.38 2.59
C PHE A 244 6.62 -9.65 2.59
N VAL A 245 5.80 -8.62 2.38
CA VAL A 245 4.33 -8.78 2.29
C VAL A 245 3.94 -9.72 1.13
N SER A 246 4.57 -9.55 -0.03
CA SER A 246 4.37 -10.42 -1.19
C SER A 246 4.70 -11.88 -0.87
N GLN A 247 5.80 -12.12 -0.17
CA GLN A 247 6.24 -13.47 0.21
C GLN A 247 5.23 -14.13 1.14
N ILE A 248 4.76 -13.46 2.17
CA ILE A 248 3.75 -13.97 3.11
C ILE A 248 2.44 -14.30 2.38
N LEU A 249 1.97 -13.43 1.47
CA LEU A 249 0.79 -13.71 0.66
C LEU A 249 0.93 -15.01 -0.14
N VAL A 250 2.08 -15.23 -0.78
CA VAL A 250 2.36 -16.44 -1.56
C VAL A 250 2.46 -17.68 -0.66
N GLU A 251 3.15 -17.59 0.47
CA GLU A 251 3.31 -18.68 1.43
C GLU A 251 1.96 -19.15 2.00
N HIS A 252 1.00 -18.23 2.16
CA HIS A 252 -0.37 -18.55 2.57
C HIS A 252 -1.32 -18.88 1.41
N GLY A 253 -0.82 -18.95 0.17
CA GLY A 253 -1.63 -19.29 -1.01
C GLY A 253 -2.64 -18.22 -1.41
N HIS A 254 -2.42 -16.96 -1.03
CA HIS A 254 -3.27 -15.84 -1.41
C HIS A 254 -2.85 -15.22 -2.72
N ASP A 255 -3.80 -15.15 -3.65
CA ASP A 255 -3.67 -14.32 -4.85
C ASP A 255 -3.73 -12.83 -4.49
N TYR A 256 -2.91 -12.04 -5.16
CA TYR A 256 -2.94 -10.59 -5.06
C TYR A 256 -2.66 -9.93 -6.41
N ARG A 257 -2.97 -8.65 -6.54
CA ARG A 257 -2.63 -7.84 -7.71
C ARG A 257 -1.64 -6.75 -7.32
N THR A 258 -0.68 -6.49 -8.20
CA THR A 258 0.23 -5.35 -8.07
C THR A 258 -0.06 -4.33 -9.16
N GLY A 259 0.00 -3.06 -8.81
CA GLY A 259 -0.22 -1.98 -9.75
C GLY A 259 -0.32 -0.63 -9.08
N THR A 260 -0.62 0.38 -9.87
CA THR A 260 -0.87 1.73 -9.37
C THR A 260 -2.27 1.80 -8.77
N ILE A 261 -2.39 2.52 -7.67
CA ILE A 261 -3.66 2.90 -7.05
C ILE A 261 -3.82 4.42 -7.11
N HIS A 262 -4.98 4.94 -6.75
CA HIS A 262 -5.27 6.36 -6.71
C HIS A 262 -5.65 6.76 -5.28
N SER A 263 -4.92 7.71 -4.69
CA SER A 263 -5.30 8.32 -3.42
C SER A 263 -6.00 9.63 -3.68
N THR A 264 -7.23 9.78 -3.16
CA THR A 264 -8.06 10.98 -3.34
C THR A 264 -8.49 11.59 -2.00
N ASP A 265 -8.72 12.88 -1.96
CA ASP A 265 -9.40 13.58 -0.87
C ASP A 265 -10.91 13.77 -1.13
N PHE A 266 -11.39 13.40 -2.32
CA PHE A 266 -12.79 13.51 -2.74
C PHE A 266 -13.57 12.23 -2.40
N ARG A 267 -14.35 12.26 -1.27
CA ARG A 267 -15.03 11.06 -0.75
C ARG A 267 -16.19 10.57 -1.61
N PHE A 268 -16.94 11.43 -2.25
CA PHE A 268 -18.14 11.07 -3.03
C PHE A 268 -17.90 11.00 -4.54
N TRP A 269 -16.67 10.66 -4.93
CA TRP A 269 -16.28 10.51 -6.31
C TRP A 269 -17.10 9.45 -7.08
N GLU A 270 -17.70 8.48 -6.38
CA GLU A 270 -18.54 7.43 -6.97
C GLU A 270 -19.74 7.98 -7.73
N PHE A 271 -20.13 9.24 -7.49
CA PHE A 271 -21.22 9.93 -8.17
C PHE A 271 -20.75 10.88 -9.27
N ASP A 272 -19.46 10.99 -9.51
CA ASP A 272 -18.85 11.81 -10.55
C ASP A 272 -18.35 10.93 -11.71
N ASP A 273 -19.06 10.96 -12.84
CA ASP A 273 -18.72 10.12 -13.99
C ASP A 273 -17.43 10.58 -14.68
N ARG A 274 -17.06 11.87 -14.60
CA ARG A 274 -15.80 12.39 -15.11
C ARG A 274 -14.62 11.87 -14.26
N PHE A 275 -14.77 11.88 -12.95
CA PHE A 275 -13.77 11.30 -12.05
C PHE A 275 -13.57 9.81 -12.31
N LYS A 276 -14.65 9.04 -12.49
CA LYS A 276 -14.56 7.62 -12.87
C LYS A 276 -13.81 7.41 -14.18
N GLN A 277 -14.07 8.25 -15.19
CA GLN A 277 -13.38 8.18 -16.46
C GLN A 277 -11.89 8.45 -16.30
N ASN A 278 -11.50 9.45 -15.51
CA ASN A 278 -10.10 9.73 -15.20
C ASN A 278 -9.40 8.53 -14.57
N LEU A 279 -10.03 7.84 -13.61
CA LEU A 279 -9.49 6.64 -12.99
C LEU A 279 -9.21 5.51 -13.99
N ILE A 280 -10.08 5.36 -15.01
CA ILE A 280 -9.90 4.38 -16.10
C ILE A 280 -8.70 4.78 -16.97
N GLU A 281 -8.57 6.05 -17.30
CA GLU A 281 -7.47 6.59 -18.12
C GLU A 281 -6.11 6.48 -17.39
N GLU A 282 -6.09 6.69 -16.08
CA GLU A 282 -4.93 6.47 -15.21
C GLU A 282 -4.57 4.98 -15.07
N ARG A 283 -5.46 4.08 -15.47
CA ARG A 283 -5.28 2.61 -15.38
C ARG A 283 -4.98 2.12 -13.97
N VAL A 284 -5.56 2.75 -12.98
CA VAL A 284 -5.39 2.36 -11.59
C VAL A 284 -6.21 1.12 -11.24
N LEU A 285 -5.71 0.34 -10.29
CA LEU A 285 -6.38 -0.87 -9.80
C LEU A 285 -7.53 -0.54 -8.85
N ALA A 286 -7.31 0.41 -7.96
CA ALA A 286 -8.21 0.73 -6.86
C ALA A 286 -8.06 2.19 -6.42
N VAL A 287 -9.01 2.68 -5.65
CA VAL A 287 -9.04 4.02 -5.04
C VAL A 287 -9.14 3.90 -3.53
N GLU A 288 -8.35 4.73 -2.83
CA GLU A 288 -8.40 4.92 -1.38
C GLU A 288 -8.03 6.38 -1.05
N MET A 289 -7.76 6.73 0.22
CA MET A 289 -7.61 8.14 0.62
C MET A 289 -6.32 8.45 1.39
N GLU A 290 -5.38 7.51 1.56
CA GLU A 290 -4.26 7.64 2.51
C GLU A 290 -2.88 7.32 1.95
N THR A 291 -2.78 6.37 1.04
CA THR A 291 -1.51 5.73 0.65
C THR A 291 -0.49 6.71 0.06
N ALA A 292 -0.92 7.65 -0.81
CA ALA A 292 0.00 8.62 -1.39
C ALA A 292 0.62 9.52 -0.31
N ALA A 293 -0.20 9.99 0.62
CA ALA A 293 0.23 10.81 1.74
C ALA A 293 1.20 10.05 2.67
N LEU A 294 0.87 8.78 3.00
CA LEU A 294 1.75 7.92 3.80
C LEU A 294 3.09 7.69 3.11
N PHE A 295 3.08 7.32 1.82
CA PHE A 295 4.32 7.04 1.09
C PHE A 295 5.21 8.26 1.00
N THR A 296 4.66 9.45 0.70
CA THR A 296 5.44 10.68 0.58
C THR A 296 5.96 11.18 1.93
N ALA A 297 5.14 11.22 2.97
CA ALA A 297 5.55 11.64 4.30
C ALA A 297 6.64 10.70 4.88
N CYS A 298 6.45 9.40 4.74
CA CYS A 298 7.42 8.40 5.18
C CYS A 298 8.73 8.46 4.37
N PHE A 299 8.64 8.70 3.04
CA PHE A 299 9.84 8.86 2.20
C PHE A 299 10.69 10.04 2.68
N VAL A 300 10.09 11.21 2.88
CA VAL A 300 10.80 12.41 3.38
C VAL A 300 11.35 12.19 4.79
N SER A 301 10.59 11.50 5.64
CA SER A 301 11.00 11.16 7.01
C SER A 301 11.95 9.96 7.10
N LYS A 302 12.31 9.35 5.95
CA LYS A 302 13.19 8.16 5.82
C LYS A 302 12.69 6.96 6.61
N VAL A 303 11.40 6.76 6.60
CA VAL A 303 10.70 5.61 7.18
C VAL A 303 10.41 4.62 6.06
N ASN A 304 10.79 3.35 6.26
CA ASN A 304 10.45 2.28 5.33
C ASN A 304 8.97 1.94 5.46
N ILE A 305 8.18 2.15 4.40
CA ILE A 305 6.75 1.90 4.41
C ILE A 305 6.33 1.03 3.23
N GLY A 306 5.40 0.12 3.50
CA GLY A 306 4.63 -0.62 2.50
C GLY A 306 3.14 -0.49 2.77
N ALA A 307 2.33 -1.07 1.91
CA ALA A 307 0.88 -1.16 2.10
C ALA A 307 0.36 -2.50 1.55
N LEU A 308 -0.64 -3.03 2.20
CA LEU A 308 -1.48 -4.11 1.72
C LEU A 308 -2.93 -3.62 1.80
N LEU A 309 -3.62 -3.60 0.67
CA LEU A 309 -5.00 -3.12 0.60
C LEU A 309 -5.95 -4.28 0.35
N LEU A 310 -7.06 -4.28 1.05
CA LEU A 310 -8.17 -5.22 0.87
C LEU A 310 -9.28 -4.52 0.08
N ILE A 311 -9.73 -5.13 -1.02
CA ILE A 311 -10.87 -4.62 -1.77
C ILE A 311 -12.16 -4.81 -0.97
N SER A 312 -12.79 -3.70 -0.62
CA SER A 312 -13.97 -3.64 0.23
C SER A 312 -15.28 -3.46 -0.53
N ASP A 313 -15.21 -2.93 -1.75
CA ASP A 313 -16.35 -2.63 -2.62
C ASP A 313 -15.90 -2.47 -4.07
N CYS A 314 -16.89 -2.45 -4.98
CA CYS A 314 -16.65 -2.33 -6.41
C CYS A 314 -17.47 -1.16 -6.99
N PRO A 315 -17.12 0.10 -6.69
CA PRO A 315 -17.96 1.26 -7.00
C PRO A 315 -18.16 1.51 -8.49
N MET A 316 -17.29 0.97 -9.35
CA MET A 316 -17.48 1.02 -10.81
C MET A 316 -18.61 0.12 -11.32
N LYS A 317 -19.13 -0.79 -10.48
CA LYS A 317 -20.26 -1.66 -10.81
C LYS A 317 -21.55 -1.09 -10.26
N LYS A 318 -22.66 -1.27 -10.98
CA LYS A 318 -23.99 -0.86 -10.51
C LYS A 318 -24.32 -1.54 -9.17
N GLY A 319 -24.61 -0.73 -8.13
CA GLY A 319 -24.89 -1.22 -6.77
C GLY A 319 -23.64 -1.69 -6.01
N GLY A 320 -22.42 -1.41 -6.52
CA GLY A 320 -21.18 -1.82 -5.92
C GLY A 320 -20.61 -0.85 -4.87
N ILE A 321 -21.24 0.28 -4.64
CA ILE A 321 -20.83 1.26 -3.62
C ILE A 321 -21.05 0.69 -2.22
N LYS A 322 -20.07 0.89 -1.34
CA LYS A 322 -20.10 0.41 0.04
C LYS A 322 -21.29 0.93 0.84
N THR A 323 -22.04 0.02 1.44
CA THR A 323 -23.14 0.28 2.36
C THR A 323 -22.79 -0.19 3.77
N LYS A 324 -23.58 0.17 4.78
CA LYS A 324 -23.40 -0.32 6.16
C LYS A 324 -23.38 -1.86 6.24
N ASN A 325 -24.23 -2.53 5.49
CA ASN A 325 -24.35 -3.98 5.52
C ASN A 325 -23.18 -4.65 4.77
N SER A 326 -22.80 -4.15 3.59
CA SER A 326 -21.63 -4.69 2.86
C SER A 326 -20.33 -4.45 3.62
N ALA A 327 -20.15 -3.30 4.27
CA ALA A 327 -19.01 -3.03 5.12
C ALA A 327 -18.89 -4.03 6.29
N LYS A 328 -20.00 -4.30 6.99
CA LYS A 328 -20.01 -5.31 8.06
C LYS A 328 -19.66 -6.72 7.56
N ALA A 329 -20.13 -7.07 6.36
CA ALA A 329 -19.80 -8.36 5.76
C ALA A 329 -18.29 -8.47 5.43
N VAL A 330 -17.69 -7.41 4.91
CA VAL A 330 -16.24 -7.34 4.63
C VAL A 330 -15.44 -7.50 5.92
N PHE A 331 -15.77 -6.73 6.96
CA PHE A 331 -15.05 -6.81 8.24
C PHE A 331 -15.12 -8.23 8.85
N ARG A 332 -16.28 -8.87 8.81
CA ARG A 332 -16.43 -10.22 9.37
C ARG A 332 -15.70 -11.30 8.59
N LYS A 333 -15.58 -11.14 7.27
CA LYS A 333 -15.11 -12.23 6.42
C LYS A 333 -13.61 -12.15 6.10
N TYR A 334 -13.07 -10.94 5.97
CA TYR A 334 -11.74 -10.75 5.39
C TYR A 334 -10.74 -10.02 6.29
N THR A 335 -11.21 -9.30 7.33
CA THR A 335 -10.31 -8.47 8.12
C THR A 335 -9.37 -9.30 8.99
N ASP A 336 -9.85 -10.43 9.51
CA ASP A 336 -9.01 -11.30 10.36
C ASP A 336 -7.79 -11.78 9.59
N ILE A 337 -7.98 -12.32 8.40
CA ILE A 337 -6.87 -12.77 7.57
C ILE A 337 -5.97 -11.60 7.11
N HIS A 338 -6.55 -10.43 6.84
CA HIS A 338 -5.77 -9.27 6.43
C HIS A 338 -4.83 -8.78 7.54
N ILE A 339 -5.30 -8.78 8.80
CA ILE A 339 -4.44 -8.38 9.93
C ILE A 339 -3.43 -9.48 10.30
N GLU A 340 -3.81 -10.76 10.23
CA GLU A 340 -2.91 -11.88 10.47
C GLU A 340 -1.71 -11.84 9.50
N LEU A 341 -1.98 -11.70 8.20
CA LEU A 341 -0.94 -11.52 7.17
C LEU A 341 -0.05 -10.30 7.44
N GLY A 342 -0.64 -9.20 7.91
CA GLY A 342 0.11 -7.99 8.26
C GLY A 342 1.01 -8.19 9.47
N ILE A 343 0.53 -8.83 10.54
CA ILE A 343 1.32 -9.13 11.74
C ILE A 343 2.48 -10.06 11.37
N GLU A 344 2.22 -11.11 10.61
CA GLU A 344 3.23 -12.09 10.22
C GLU A 344 4.30 -11.46 9.31
N ALA A 345 3.91 -10.67 8.32
CA ALA A 345 4.86 -9.94 7.48
C ALA A 345 5.77 -9.01 8.29
N MET A 346 5.22 -8.36 9.32
CA MET A 346 6.00 -7.48 10.19
C MET A 346 6.89 -8.25 11.15
N ALA A 347 6.45 -9.38 11.68
CA ALA A 347 7.27 -10.29 12.50
C ALA A 347 8.43 -10.88 11.68
N ASP A 348 8.18 -11.28 10.43
CA ASP A 348 9.21 -11.77 9.52
C ASP A 348 10.27 -10.70 9.20
N ILE A 349 9.85 -9.45 9.02
CA ILE A 349 10.78 -8.32 8.88
C ILE A 349 11.60 -8.12 10.18
N ALA A 350 11.02 -8.33 11.34
CA ALA A 350 11.73 -8.23 12.62
C ALA A 350 12.86 -9.25 12.69
N GLU A 351 12.61 -10.47 12.29
CA GLU A 351 13.55 -11.58 12.36
C GLU A 351 14.60 -11.53 11.24
N ARG A 352 14.17 -11.36 9.99
CA ARG A 352 15.00 -11.50 8.79
C ARG A 352 15.39 -10.18 8.12
N GLY A 353 14.72 -9.09 8.47
CA GLY A 353 14.82 -7.81 7.74
C GLY A 353 16.24 -7.23 7.67
N GLU A 354 17.09 -7.47 8.65
CA GLU A 354 18.47 -6.97 8.66
C GLU A 354 19.40 -7.78 7.74
N LYS A 355 19.05 -9.03 7.46
CA LYS A 355 19.86 -9.94 6.61
C LYS A 355 19.68 -9.64 5.13
N VAL A 356 18.60 -8.98 4.74
CA VAL A 356 18.33 -8.64 3.35
C VAL A 356 18.99 -7.32 2.99
N ARG A 357 20.04 -7.38 2.15
CA ARG A 357 20.74 -6.20 1.65
C ARG A 357 19.95 -5.58 0.52
N HIS A 358 19.61 -4.30 0.66
CA HIS A 358 19.04 -3.45 -0.39
C HIS A 358 19.87 -2.18 -0.48
N TYR A 359 20.02 -1.67 -1.70
CA TYR A 359 20.57 -0.34 -1.89
C TYR A 359 19.50 0.67 -1.45
N ASN A 360 19.86 1.51 -0.48
CA ASN A 360 19.07 2.66 -0.09
C ASN A 360 19.69 3.89 -0.74
N TRP A 361 18.86 4.81 -1.14
CA TRP A 361 19.28 6.12 -1.64
C TRP A 361 20.05 6.88 -0.56
#